data_ae573a7e3c10de833a6eff45f9d1f7f6
#
_entry.id   ae573a7e3c10de833a6eff45f9d1f7f6
#
_cell.length_a   1.000
_cell.length_b   1.000
_cell.length_c   1.000
_cell.angle_alpha   90.00
_cell.angle_beta   90.00
_cell.angle_gamma   90.00
#
_symmetry.space_group_name_H-M   'P 1'
#
loop_
_entity.id
_entity.type
_entity.pdbx_description
1 polymer ?
#
loop_
_entity_poly.entity_id
_entity_poly.type
_entity_poly.pdbx_seq_one_letter_code
_entity_poly.pdbx_strand_id
1 'polypeptide(L)'
;RRVEMRLLIFGKTGQVARSFQIDGWSDFNLCKWLHAFTEVPVFVENDANAAALAEARHGAGAGCDPVFYVTLGSGVGGGLVYGGHLFHGAAPGECEVGHLRLDRTGSDLQSRCSGWAMDDRIRSLISREPDCHLAHQIGKTRGSEARHLIEALAQADAHAGQLLLELAEDLAFGLSHVVHLIHPEVIVLGGGLSLLGTPLQEAVTAALDSQVMEAFRPGPRIALASLGEDAVPRGAIELARRQG
;
A
#
# COMPACT_ATOMS: atom_id res chain seq x y z
N ARG A 1 2.73 16.56 15.82
CA ARG A 1 2.87 16.53 14.36
C ARG A 1 3.65 15.26 14.03
N ARG A 2 2.95 14.22 13.51
CA ARG A 2 3.62 13.06 12.93
C ARG A 2 4.32 13.51 11.65
N VAL A 3 5.61 13.28 11.56
CA VAL A 3 6.40 13.55 10.36
C VAL A 3 6.06 12.44 9.37
N GLU A 4 5.50 12.80 8.22
CA GLU A 4 5.33 11.86 7.11
C GLU A 4 6.69 11.33 6.69
N MET A 5 6.84 10.02 6.73
CA MET A 5 8.06 9.35 6.36
C MET A 5 8.09 9.16 4.84
N ARG A 6 8.83 10.01 4.12
CA ARG A 6 9.02 9.87 2.68
C ARG A 6 10.48 10.05 2.30
N LEU A 7 10.98 9.05 1.62
CA LEU A 7 12.23 9.11 0.89
C LEU A 7 11.87 9.28 -0.59
N LEU A 8 12.06 10.48 -1.16
CA LEU A 8 11.94 10.70 -2.59
C LEU A 8 13.26 10.29 -3.24
N ILE A 9 13.27 9.12 -3.88
CA ILE A 9 14.43 8.62 -4.64
C ILE A 9 14.10 8.70 -6.11
N PHE A 10 14.97 9.30 -6.91
CA PHE A 10 14.91 9.22 -8.36
C PHE A 10 15.48 7.85 -8.79
N GLY A 11 14.62 6.86 -9.04
CA GLY A 11 15.00 5.48 -9.33
C GLY A 11 16.10 5.36 -10.40
N LYS A 12 15.99 6.08 -11.52
CA LYS A 12 16.98 6.06 -12.60
C LYS A 12 18.37 6.60 -12.23
N THR A 13 18.47 7.48 -11.24
CA THR A 13 19.74 8.14 -10.86
C THR A 13 20.23 7.77 -9.49
N GLY A 14 19.39 7.15 -8.65
CA GLY A 14 19.68 6.86 -7.25
C GLY A 14 19.83 8.12 -6.40
N GLN A 15 19.40 9.30 -6.91
CA GLN A 15 19.44 10.55 -6.18
C GLN A 15 18.30 10.61 -5.18
N VAL A 16 18.61 10.78 -3.91
CA VAL A 16 17.66 11.09 -2.86
C VAL A 16 17.40 12.58 -2.88
N ALA A 17 16.25 13.00 -3.41
CA ALA A 17 15.92 14.43 -3.49
C ALA A 17 15.67 15.03 -2.10
N ARG A 18 14.95 14.31 -1.26
CA ARG A 18 14.67 14.71 0.12
C ARG A 18 14.44 13.49 1.00
N SER A 19 15.11 13.45 2.15
CA SER A 19 14.85 12.48 3.20
C SER A 19 14.18 13.18 4.38
N PHE A 20 13.07 12.62 4.84
CA PHE A 20 12.38 13.06 6.04
C PHE A 20 12.64 12.13 7.24
N GLN A 21 13.39 11.05 7.01
CA GLN A 21 13.62 9.98 7.99
C GLN A 21 15.07 9.90 8.43
N ILE A 22 15.99 10.15 7.52
CA ILE A 22 17.41 9.95 7.75
C ILE A 22 18.11 11.28 7.55
N ASP A 23 18.65 11.83 8.62
CA ASP A 23 19.45 13.03 8.58
C ASP A 23 20.66 12.86 7.67
N GLY A 24 20.92 13.86 6.83
CA GLY A 24 22.04 13.83 5.89
C GLY A 24 21.80 13.08 4.58
N TRP A 25 20.62 12.50 4.36
CA TRP A 25 20.29 11.81 3.11
C TRP A 25 19.63 12.70 2.05
N SER A 26 19.26 13.92 2.37
CA SER A 26 18.82 14.88 1.33
C SER A 26 19.98 15.19 0.40
N ASP A 27 19.72 15.19 -0.91
CA ASP A 27 20.71 15.35 -1.98
C ASP A 27 21.82 14.27 -2.03
N PHE A 28 21.64 13.17 -1.31
CA PHE A 28 22.54 12.02 -1.30
C PHE A 28 22.31 11.12 -2.53
N ASN A 29 23.37 10.70 -3.20
CA ASN A 29 23.27 9.73 -4.30
C ASN A 29 23.67 8.34 -3.85
N LEU A 30 22.66 7.50 -3.60
CA LEU A 30 22.83 6.13 -3.10
C LEU A 30 23.60 5.25 -4.10
N CYS A 31 23.32 5.37 -5.40
CA CYS A 31 24.04 4.60 -6.41
C CYS A 31 25.53 4.93 -6.43
N LYS A 32 25.90 6.21 -6.44
CA LYS A 32 27.31 6.64 -6.39
C LYS A 32 28.01 6.17 -5.13
N TRP A 33 27.32 6.24 -3.99
CA TRP A 33 27.89 5.80 -2.72
C TRP A 33 28.15 4.29 -2.73
N LEU A 34 27.21 3.48 -3.19
CA LEU A 34 27.37 2.04 -3.29
C LEU A 34 28.45 1.64 -4.32
N HIS A 35 28.54 2.34 -5.45
CA HIS A 35 29.61 2.13 -6.43
C HIS A 35 31.03 2.33 -5.87
N ALA A 36 31.17 3.09 -4.79
CA ALA A 36 32.48 3.21 -4.13
C ALA A 36 32.94 1.91 -3.44
N PHE A 37 32.02 0.97 -3.22
CA PHE A 37 32.27 -0.31 -2.53
C PHE A 37 32.09 -1.55 -3.41
N THR A 38 31.57 -1.38 -4.62
CA THR A 38 31.29 -2.51 -5.53
C THR A 38 31.52 -2.10 -7.00
N GLU A 39 32.03 -3.03 -7.79
CA GLU A 39 32.22 -2.86 -9.23
C GLU A 39 30.97 -3.27 -10.05
N VAL A 40 29.92 -3.79 -9.37
CA VAL A 40 28.69 -4.21 -10.05
C VAL A 40 27.72 -3.04 -10.22
N PRO A 41 26.87 -3.07 -11.27
CA PRO A 41 25.80 -2.08 -11.44
C PRO A 41 24.88 -2.02 -10.22
N VAL A 42 24.50 -0.82 -9.80
CA VAL A 42 23.60 -0.58 -8.68
C VAL A 42 22.33 0.09 -9.20
N PHE A 43 21.19 -0.50 -8.87
CA PHE A 43 19.86 0.02 -9.20
C PHE A 43 19.11 0.31 -7.91
N VAL A 44 18.34 1.39 -7.92
CA VAL A 44 17.49 1.80 -6.79
C VAL A 44 16.06 1.88 -7.30
N GLU A 45 15.14 1.31 -6.54
CA GLU A 45 13.71 1.34 -6.85
C GLU A 45 12.89 1.65 -5.59
N ASN A 46 11.70 2.17 -5.80
CA ASN A 46 10.70 2.33 -4.75
C ASN A 46 10.25 0.95 -4.24
N ASP A 47 10.00 0.82 -2.94
CA ASP A 47 9.63 -0.43 -2.29
C ASP A 47 8.28 -0.98 -2.77
N ALA A 48 7.27 -0.11 -2.97
CA ALA A 48 5.98 -0.52 -3.50
C ALA A 48 6.09 -0.99 -4.97
N ASN A 49 6.93 -0.35 -5.78
CA ASN A 49 7.23 -0.79 -7.14
C ASN A 49 7.94 -2.15 -7.15
N ALA A 50 8.94 -2.34 -6.28
CA ALA A 50 9.62 -3.62 -6.17
C ALA A 50 8.63 -4.73 -5.76
N ALA A 51 7.78 -4.48 -4.76
CA ALA A 51 6.74 -5.42 -4.35
C ALA A 51 5.73 -5.70 -5.48
N ALA A 52 5.31 -4.67 -6.22
CA ALA A 52 4.42 -4.82 -7.37
C ALA A 52 5.00 -5.76 -8.42
N LEU A 53 6.29 -5.58 -8.77
CA LEU A 53 6.97 -6.44 -9.72
C LEU A 53 7.06 -7.90 -9.25
N ALA A 54 7.38 -8.11 -7.96
CA ALA A 54 7.45 -9.44 -7.38
C ALA A 54 6.08 -10.14 -7.39
N GLU A 55 5.03 -9.45 -6.93
CA GLU A 55 3.66 -10.00 -6.91
C GLU A 55 3.13 -10.27 -8.32
N ALA A 56 3.44 -9.42 -9.30
CA ALA A 56 3.08 -9.63 -10.69
C ALA A 56 3.80 -10.84 -11.32
N ARG A 57 5.01 -11.16 -10.86
CA ARG A 57 5.81 -12.24 -11.43
C ARG A 57 5.62 -13.57 -10.72
N HIS A 58 5.56 -13.55 -9.40
CA HIS A 58 5.69 -14.73 -8.57
C HIS A 58 4.59 -14.85 -7.50
N GLY A 59 3.75 -13.84 -7.38
CA GLY A 59 2.74 -13.75 -6.33
C GLY A 59 1.31 -13.75 -6.84
N ALA A 60 0.46 -13.01 -6.13
CA ALA A 60 -0.99 -12.98 -6.37
C ALA A 60 -1.39 -12.35 -7.72
N GLY A 61 -0.49 -11.58 -8.35
CA GLY A 61 -0.68 -11.00 -9.67
C GLY A 61 -0.17 -11.85 -10.83
N ALA A 62 0.42 -13.03 -10.55
CA ALA A 62 1.01 -13.86 -11.60
C ALA A 62 -0.02 -14.27 -12.67
N GLY A 63 0.35 -14.07 -13.93
CA GLY A 63 -0.50 -14.38 -15.09
C GLY A 63 -1.53 -13.30 -15.43
N CYS A 64 -1.59 -12.18 -14.70
CA CYS A 64 -2.44 -11.01 -14.99
C CYS A 64 -1.62 -9.88 -15.62
N ASP A 65 -2.25 -9.07 -16.46
CA ASP A 65 -1.68 -7.86 -17.04
C ASP A 65 -2.79 -6.88 -17.50
N PRO A 66 -2.88 -5.65 -17.00
CA PRO A 66 -2.02 -5.02 -15.98
C PRO A 66 -2.26 -5.53 -14.56
N VAL A 67 -1.22 -5.44 -13.71
CA VAL A 67 -1.27 -5.67 -12.27
C VAL A 67 -1.09 -4.34 -11.54
N PHE A 68 -2.01 -3.98 -10.66
CA PHE A 68 -1.86 -2.84 -9.76
C PHE A 68 -1.66 -3.33 -8.33
N TYR A 69 -0.56 -2.93 -7.71
CA TYR A 69 -0.26 -3.27 -6.31
C TYR A 69 -0.49 -2.08 -5.41
N VAL A 70 -1.07 -2.32 -4.23
CA VAL A 70 -1.26 -1.30 -3.20
C VAL A 70 -0.73 -1.84 -1.88
N THR A 71 0.20 -1.12 -1.26
CA THR A 71 0.64 -1.43 0.10
C THR A 71 -0.10 -0.58 1.13
N LEU A 72 -0.73 -1.24 2.10
CA LEU A 72 -1.47 -0.66 3.22
C LEU A 72 -0.63 -0.83 4.50
N GLY A 73 0.47 -0.08 4.57
CA GLY A 73 1.44 -0.09 5.67
C GLY A 73 1.27 1.12 6.60
N SER A 74 2.37 1.65 7.12
CA SER A 74 2.38 2.94 7.86
C SER A 74 1.83 4.09 7.01
N GLY A 75 2.06 4.03 5.70
CA GLY A 75 1.43 4.84 4.67
C GLY A 75 0.70 3.98 3.65
N VAL A 76 0.29 4.59 2.53
CA VAL A 76 -0.26 3.90 1.36
C VAL A 76 0.61 4.21 0.15
N GLY A 77 1.16 3.18 -0.47
CA GLY A 77 1.93 3.28 -1.71
C GLY A 77 1.34 2.40 -2.79
N GLY A 78 1.81 2.55 -4.02
CA GLY A 78 1.36 1.71 -5.13
C GLY A 78 2.43 1.46 -6.17
N GLY A 79 2.17 0.47 -7.04
CA GLY A 79 2.99 0.15 -8.18
C GLY A 79 2.15 -0.46 -9.29
N LEU A 80 2.43 -0.07 -10.53
CA LEU A 80 1.78 -0.60 -11.73
C LEU A 80 2.77 -1.43 -12.53
N VAL A 81 2.38 -2.65 -12.84
CA VAL A 81 3.09 -3.51 -13.80
C VAL A 81 2.21 -3.69 -15.04
N TYR A 82 2.75 -3.32 -16.19
CA TYR A 82 2.11 -3.43 -17.49
C TYR A 82 3.07 -4.04 -18.52
N GLY A 83 2.61 -4.99 -19.31
CA GLY A 83 3.46 -5.75 -20.24
C GLY A 83 4.61 -6.44 -19.51
N GLY A 84 4.44 -6.77 -18.24
CA GLY A 84 5.45 -7.35 -17.39
C GLY A 84 6.57 -6.39 -16.95
N HIS A 85 6.43 -5.07 -17.11
CA HIS A 85 7.38 -4.04 -16.73
C HIS A 85 6.75 -3.05 -15.76
N LEU A 86 7.56 -2.49 -14.85
CA LEU A 86 7.12 -1.36 -14.02
C LEU A 86 6.80 -0.14 -14.88
N PHE A 87 5.68 0.49 -14.59
CA PHE A 87 5.31 1.77 -15.16
C PHE A 87 5.69 2.90 -14.20
N HIS A 88 6.69 3.68 -14.58
CA HIS A 88 7.20 4.77 -13.74
C HIS A 88 6.57 6.15 -14.06
N GLY A 89 5.94 6.32 -15.22
CA GLY A 89 5.48 7.63 -15.65
C GLY A 89 6.63 8.62 -15.91
N ALA A 90 6.35 9.91 -15.74
CA ALA A 90 7.36 10.96 -15.81
C ALA A 90 8.12 11.07 -14.49
N ALA A 91 9.42 11.40 -14.55
CA ALA A 91 10.22 11.56 -13.33
C ALA A 91 9.70 12.73 -12.44
N PRO A 92 9.65 12.53 -11.10
CA PRO A 92 10.19 11.43 -10.28
C PRO A 92 9.35 10.15 -10.27
N GLY A 93 8.31 10.09 -11.02
CA GLY A 93 7.25 9.18 -11.27
C GLY A 93 7.22 7.83 -10.57
N GLU A 94 6.32 7.72 -9.63
CA GLU A 94 5.78 6.49 -9.07
C GLU A 94 4.24 6.56 -9.09
N CYS A 95 3.60 5.41 -8.84
CA CYS A 95 2.16 5.35 -8.67
C CYS A 95 1.78 5.78 -7.25
N GLU A 96 1.80 7.08 -6.98
CA GLU A 96 1.52 7.69 -5.68
C GLU A 96 0.02 7.63 -5.33
N VAL A 97 -0.55 6.42 -5.33
CA VAL A 97 -1.98 6.14 -5.09
C VAL A 97 -2.45 6.66 -3.73
N GLY A 98 -1.58 6.68 -2.72
CA GLY A 98 -1.87 7.20 -1.39
C GLY A 98 -2.27 8.68 -1.38
N HIS A 99 -1.90 9.44 -2.43
CA HIS A 99 -2.24 10.85 -2.60
C HIS A 99 -3.49 11.11 -3.44
N LEU A 100 -4.18 10.06 -3.88
CA LEU A 100 -5.49 10.23 -4.49
C LEU A 100 -6.43 10.94 -3.52
N ARG A 101 -6.99 12.06 -3.95
CA ARG A 101 -7.97 12.80 -3.18
C ARG A 101 -9.28 12.06 -3.11
N LEU A 102 -9.80 11.87 -1.90
CA LEU A 102 -11.12 11.30 -1.65
C LEU A 102 -12.20 12.39 -1.58
N ASP A 103 -11.79 13.61 -1.31
CA ASP A 103 -12.68 14.77 -1.27
C ASP A 103 -11.94 16.09 -1.61
N ARG A 104 -12.71 17.19 -1.66
CA ARG A 104 -12.18 18.53 -1.92
C ARG A 104 -11.62 19.22 -0.67
N THR A 105 -11.84 18.67 0.51
CA THR A 105 -11.42 19.28 1.80
C THR A 105 -10.01 18.88 2.18
N GLY A 106 -9.44 17.88 1.50
CA GLY A 106 -8.04 17.52 1.63
C GLY A 106 -7.77 16.10 2.09
N SER A 107 -8.81 15.31 2.34
CA SER A 107 -8.63 13.88 2.63
C SER A 107 -8.04 13.17 1.40
N ASP A 108 -7.04 12.36 1.63
CA ASP A 108 -6.44 11.48 0.63
C ASP A 108 -6.50 10.02 1.09
N LEU A 109 -6.19 9.11 0.17
CA LEU A 109 -6.29 7.68 0.43
C LEU A 109 -5.41 7.25 1.61
N GLN A 110 -4.20 7.80 1.73
CA GLN A 110 -3.29 7.47 2.82
C GLN A 110 -3.82 7.93 4.18
N SER A 111 -4.37 9.13 4.27
CA SER A 111 -4.93 9.67 5.51
C SER A 111 -6.15 8.91 6.01
N ARG A 112 -6.76 8.10 5.13
CA ARG A 112 -7.95 7.29 5.44
C ARG A 112 -7.66 5.80 5.54
N CYS A 113 -6.72 5.27 4.75
CA CYS A 113 -6.53 3.83 4.57
C CYS A 113 -5.17 3.29 5.02
N SER A 114 -4.28 4.13 5.58
CA SER A 114 -3.02 3.64 6.14
C SER A 114 -3.21 2.95 7.49
N GLY A 115 -2.24 2.13 7.90
CA GLY A 115 -2.21 1.54 9.23
C GLY A 115 -2.23 2.59 10.35
N TRP A 116 -1.53 3.72 10.15
CA TRP A 116 -1.59 4.82 11.13
C TRP A 116 -2.95 5.51 11.18
N ALA A 117 -3.62 5.66 10.04
CA ALA A 117 -4.99 6.18 10.01
C ALA A 117 -5.95 5.24 10.76
N MET A 118 -5.78 3.93 10.59
CA MET A 118 -6.54 2.92 11.31
C MET A 118 -6.25 2.97 12.82
N ASP A 119 -4.99 3.07 13.22
CA ASP A 119 -4.62 3.27 14.63
C ASP A 119 -5.29 4.51 15.24
N ASP A 120 -5.36 5.63 14.50
CA ASP A 120 -6.02 6.86 14.94
C ASP A 120 -7.54 6.69 15.06
N ARG A 121 -8.19 5.97 14.14
CA ARG A 121 -9.63 5.63 14.22
C ARG A 121 -9.92 4.78 15.46
N ILE A 122 -9.11 3.76 15.70
CA ILE A 122 -9.25 2.88 16.88
C ILE A 122 -9.09 3.70 18.17
N ARG A 123 -8.07 4.55 18.27
CA ARG A 123 -7.88 5.42 19.44
C ARG A 123 -9.06 6.36 19.66
N SER A 124 -9.61 6.90 18.57
CA SER A 124 -10.79 7.77 18.63
C SER A 124 -12.03 7.01 19.11
N LEU A 125 -12.21 5.76 18.67
CA LEU A 125 -13.27 4.86 19.15
C LEU A 125 -13.11 4.61 20.65
N ILE A 126 -11.95 4.15 21.10
CA ILE A 126 -11.67 3.84 22.52
C ILE A 126 -11.88 5.06 23.42
N SER A 127 -11.55 6.27 22.95
CA SER A 127 -11.78 7.49 23.71
C SER A 127 -13.27 7.80 23.92
N ARG A 128 -14.13 7.39 23.01
CA ARG A 128 -15.59 7.55 23.09
C ARG A 128 -16.26 6.40 23.83
N GLU A 129 -15.73 5.20 23.67
CA GLU A 129 -16.28 3.97 24.19
C GLU A 129 -15.19 3.14 24.91
N PRO A 130 -14.75 3.60 26.10
CA PRO A 130 -13.61 3.00 26.80
C PRO A 130 -13.88 1.57 27.30
N ASP A 131 -15.15 1.21 27.43
CA ASP A 131 -15.58 -0.13 27.89
C ASP A 131 -15.91 -1.09 26.74
N CYS A 132 -15.66 -0.72 25.48
CA CYS A 132 -15.85 -1.62 24.35
C CYS A 132 -14.84 -2.78 24.37
N HIS A 133 -15.21 -3.90 23.75
CA HIS A 133 -14.38 -5.10 23.73
C HIS A 133 -12.98 -4.82 23.14
N LEU A 134 -12.91 -4.08 22.05
CA LEU A 134 -11.65 -3.70 21.40
C LEU A 134 -10.75 -2.85 22.34
N ALA A 135 -11.33 -1.98 23.18
CA ALA A 135 -10.59 -1.22 24.18
C ALA A 135 -9.92 -2.13 25.23
N HIS A 136 -10.65 -3.13 25.72
CA HIS A 136 -10.14 -4.10 26.67
C HIS A 136 -9.04 -4.97 26.07
N GLN A 137 -9.19 -5.40 24.83
CA GLN A 137 -8.21 -6.20 24.10
C GLN A 137 -6.88 -5.45 23.85
N ILE A 138 -6.95 -4.18 23.48
CA ILE A 138 -5.77 -3.33 23.23
C ILE A 138 -5.09 -2.93 24.55
N GLY A 139 -5.87 -2.69 25.61
CA GLY A 139 -5.34 -2.30 26.91
C GLY A 139 -4.50 -1.03 26.85
N LYS A 140 -3.24 -1.11 27.33
CA LYS A 140 -2.31 0.04 27.37
C LYS A 140 -1.40 0.12 26.14
N THR A 141 -1.55 -0.75 25.15
CA THR A 141 -0.74 -0.75 23.93
C THR A 141 -0.91 0.57 23.19
N ARG A 142 0.20 1.14 22.72
CA ARG A 142 0.23 2.38 21.94
C ARG A 142 1.04 2.17 20.67
N GLY A 143 0.42 2.49 19.53
CA GLY A 143 0.97 2.21 18.21
C GLY A 143 0.73 0.75 17.78
N SER A 144 0.35 0.56 16.54
CA SER A 144 -0.03 -0.74 15.96
C SER A 144 -1.33 -1.32 16.54
N GLU A 145 -2.27 -0.48 16.94
CA GLU A 145 -3.59 -0.87 17.42
C GLU A 145 -4.36 -1.67 16.37
N ALA A 146 -4.16 -1.36 15.09
CA ALA A 146 -4.80 -2.02 13.95
C ALA A 146 -4.57 -3.54 13.90
N ARG A 147 -3.47 -4.05 14.45
CA ARG A 147 -3.21 -5.50 14.50
C ARG A 147 -4.24 -6.28 15.33
N HIS A 148 -4.86 -5.61 16.31
CA HIS A 148 -5.88 -6.21 17.16
C HIS A 148 -7.22 -6.42 16.42
N LEU A 149 -7.42 -5.75 15.28
CA LEU A 149 -8.61 -5.96 14.46
C LEU A 149 -8.73 -7.40 13.95
N ILE A 150 -7.62 -8.12 13.72
CA ILE A 150 -7.64 -9.50 13.23
C ILE A 150 -8.41 -10.38 14.21
N GLU A 151 -8.06 -10.30 15.49
CA GLU A 151 -8.71 -11.09 16.54
C GLU A 151 -10.14 -10.60 16.82
N ALA A 152 -10.35 -9.28 16.88
CA ALA A 152 -11.67 -8.71 17.10
C ALA A 152 -12.66 -9.09 16.00
N LEU A 153 -12.25 -9.09 14.73
CA LEU A 153 -13.08 -9.57 13.61
C LEU A 153 -13.39 -11.05 13.72
N ALA A 154 -12.41 -11.88 14.13
CA ALA A 154 -12.64 -13.32 14.35
C ALA A 154 -13.66 -13.59 15.46
N GLN A 155 -13.79 -12.66 16.41
CA GLN A 155 -14.78 -12.70 17.50
C GLN A 155 -16.11 -12.01 17.15
N ALA A 156 -16.27 -11.58 15.88
CA ALA A 156 -17.45 -10.85 15.40
C ALA A 156 -17.72 -9.54 16.19
N ASP A 157 -16.67 -8.84 16.62
CA ASP A 157 -16.77 -7.54 17.27
C ASP A 157 -17.40 -6.52 16.32
N ALA A 158 -18.50 -5.89 16.76
CA ALA A 158 -19.25 -4.96 15.91
C ALA A 158 -18.46 -3.71 15.54
N HIS A 159 -17.62 -3.18 16.44
CA HIS A 159 -16.78 -2.02 16.16
C HIS A 159 -15.66 -2.34 15.18
N ALA A 160 -15.04 -3.52 15.34
CA ALA A 160 -14.04 -3.98 14.37
C ALA A 160 -14.67 -4.18 12.99
N GLY A 161 -15.88 -4.74 12.91
CA GLY A 161 -16.66 -4.85 11.68
C GLY A 161 -16.94 -3.49 11.04
N GLN A 162 -17.37 -2.50 11.81
CA GLN A 162 -17.62 -1.15 11.33
C GLN A 162 -16.35 -0.47 10.80
N LEU A 163 -15.23 -0.57 11.53
CA LEU A 163 -13.94 -0.03 11.11
C LEU A 163 -13.43 -0.68 9.81
N LEU A 164 -13.66 -1.98 9.64
CA LEU A 164 -13.33 -2.69 8.40
C LEU A 164 -14.17 -2.19 7.22
N LEU A 165 -15.48 -2.00 7.39
CA LEU A 165 -16.36 -1.50 6.34
C LEU A 165 -15.98 -0.08 5.92
N GLU A 166 -15.73 0.82 6.87
CA GLU A 166 -15.27 2.19 6.59
C GLU A 166 -13.93 2.19 5.83
N LEU A 167 -12.97 1.33 6.22
CA LEU A 167 -11.73 1.16 5.50
C LEU A 167 -11.97 0.69 4.06
N ALA A 168 -12.83 -0.29 3.89
CA ALA A 168 -13.14 -0.87 2.59
C ALA A 168 -13.82 0.12 1.66
N GLU A 169 -14.75 0.93 2.16
CA GLU A 169 -15.44 1.99 1.41
C GLU A 169 -14.47 3.07 0.94
N ASP A 170 -13.64 3.62 1.85
CA ASP A 170 -12.64 4.63 1.52
C ASP A 170 -11.62 4.09 0.50
N LEU A 171 -11.17 2.83 0.69
CA LEU A 171 -10.21 2.18 -0.20
C LEU A 171 -10.83 1.92 -1.58
N ALA A 172 -12.03 1.38 -1.63
CA ALA A 172 -12.75 1.12 -2.88
C ALA A 172 -13.00 2.41 -3.68
N PHE A 173 -13.36 3.51 -3.00
CA PHE A 173 -13.52 4.81 -3.65
C PHE A 173 -12.21 5.26 -4.32
N GLY A 174 -11.08 5.22 -3.62
CA GLY A 174 -9.77 5.54 -4.21
C GLY A 174 -9.40 4.59 -5.36
N LEU A 175 -9.61 3.27 -5.17
CA LEU A 175 -9.30 2.27 -6.19
C LEU A 175 -10.22 2.36 -7.43
N SER A 176 -11.44 2.88 -7.30
CA SER A 176 -12.32 3.10 -8.46
C SER A 176 -11.67 4.06 -9.47
N HIS A 177 -10.91 5.04 -9.02
CA HIS A 177 -10.16 5.95 -9.91
C HIS A 177 -9.05 5.19 -10.67
N VAL A 178 -8.37 4.25 -9.98
CA VAL A 178 -7.38 3.38 -10.63
C VAL A 178 -8.05 2.50 -11.69
N VAL A 179 -9.20 1.93 -11.37
CA VAL A 179 -9.98 1.11 -12.32
C VAL A 179 -10.39 1.93 -13.54
N HIS A 180 -10.95 3.14 -13.34
CA HIS A 180 -11.39 3.97 -14.45
C HIS A 180 -10.26 4.50 -15.33
N LEU A 181 -9.03 4.65 -14.80
CA LEU A 181 -7.90 5.19 -15.54
C LEU A 181 -7.00 4.11 -16.15
N ILE A 182 -6.86 2.96 -15.49
CA ILE A 182 -5.88 1.92 -15.85
C ILE A 182 -6.57 0.61 -16.24
N HIS A 183 -7.69 0.29 -15.59
CA HIS A 183 -8.45 -0.95 -15.75
C HIS A 183 -7.58 -2.20 -15.60
N PRO A 184 -6.91 -2.41 -14.45
CA PRO A 184 -6.06 -3.56 -14.24
C PRO A 184 -6.88 -4.86 -14.17
N GLU A 185 -6.28 -6.00 -14.53
CA GLU A 185 -6.92 -7.32 -14.35
C GLU A 185 -6.99 -7.72 -12.87
N VAL A 186 -6.01 -7.27 -12.08
CA VAL A 186 -5.95 -7.54 -10.65
C VAL A 186 -5.40 -6.35 -9.88
N ILE A 187 -6.00 -6.09 -8.71
CA ILE A 187 -5.46 -5.20 -7.69
C ILE A 187 -4.99 -6.08 -6.54
N VAL A 188 -3.69 -6.03 -6.22
CA VAL A 188 -3.07 -6.81 -5.15
C VAL A 188 -2.91 -5.93 -3.92
N LEU A 189 -3.52 -6.30 -2.80
CA LEU A 189 -3.44 -5.61 -1.52
C LEU A 189 -2.34 -6.22 -0.66
N GLY A 190 -1.32 -5.44 -0.32
CA GLY A 190 -0.22 -5.82 0.57
C GLY A 190 -0.10 -4.88 1.76
N GLY A 191 1.00 -5.01 2.51
CA GLY A 191 1.24 -4.24 3.73
C GLY A 191 0.52 -4.80 4.96
N GLY A 192 0.71 -4.15 6.10
CA GLY A 192 0.23 -4.65 7.40
C GLY A 192 -1.28 -4.86 7.49
N LEU A 193 -2.09 -3.96 6.90
CA LEU A 193 -3.55 -4.11 6.92
C LEU A 193 -4.05 -5.26 6.03
N SER A 194 -3.28 -5.71 5.02
CA SER A 194 -3.66 -6.88 4.23
C SER A 194 -3.74 -8.17 5.07
N LEU A 195 -3.10 -8.19 6.24
CA LEU A 195 -3.17 -9.29 7.21
C LEU A 195 -4.56 -9.46 7.85
N LEU A 196 -5.48 -8.50 7.66
CA LEU A 196 -6.90 -8.70 7.97
C LEU A 196 -7.52 -9.82 7.12
N GLY A 197 -6.86 -10.21 6.04
CA GLY A 197 -7.18 -11.41 5.28
C GLY A 197 -8.46 -11.31 4.46
N THR A 198 -9.13 -12.46 4.32
CA THR A 198 -10.38 -12.60 3.56
C THR A 198 -11.44 -11.55 3.91
N PRO A 199 -11.67 -11.17 5.18
CA PRO A 199 -12.60 -10.10 5.51
C PRO A 199 -12.33 -8.78 4.79
N LEU A 200 -11.06 -8.35 4.70
CA LEU A 200 -10.69 -7.14 3.96
C LEU A 200 -10.93 -7.31 2.45
N GLN A 201 -10.48 -8.44 1.91
CA GLN A 201 -10.63 -8.73 0.48
C GLN A 201 -12.09 -8.70 0.04
N GLU A 202 -12.96 -9.37 0.77
CA GLU A 202 -14.40 -9.43 0.48
C GLU A 202 -15.08 -8.06 0.62
N ALA A 203 -14.78 -7.34 1.71
CA ALA A 203 -15.33 -6.01 1.93
C ALA A 203 -14.93 -5.01 0.83
N VAL A 204 -13.64 -5.00 0.43
CA VAL A 204 -13.17 -4.14 -0.67
C VAL A 204 -13.78 -4.54 -2.00
N THR A 205 -13.89 -5.85 -2.28
CA THR A 205 -14.52 -6.35 -3.51
C THR A 205 -15.98 -5.89 -3.61
N ALA A 206 -16.74 -6.06 -2.53
CA ALA A 206 -18.15 -5.65 -2.50
C ALA A 206 -18.32 -4.13 -2.62
N ALA A 207 -17.50 -3.34 -1.93
CA ALA A 207 -17.55 -1.90 -2.02
C ALA A 207 -17.17 -1.39 -3.42
N LEU A 208 -16.15 -1.97 -4.05
CA LEU A 208 -15.66 -1.57 -5.37
C LEU A 208 -16.70 -1.80 -6.48
N ASP A 209 -17.46 -2.88 -6.44
CA ASP A 209 -18.49 -3.18 -7.43
C ASP A 209 -19.50 -2.02 -7.59
N SER A 210 -19.84 -1.36 -6.48
CA SER A 210 -20.74 -0.21 -6.49
C SER A 210 -20.10 1.09 -7.00
N GLN A 211 -18.76 1.17 -7.03
CA GLN A 211 -17.99 2.37 -7.34
C GLN A 211 -17.49 2.41 -8.78
N VAL A 212 -17.55 1.29 -9.51
CA VAL A 212 -17.11 1.23 -10.89
C VAL A 212 -18.29 1.38 -11.86
N MET A 213 -18.03 1.95 -13.05
CA MET A 213 -19.04 2.06 -14.09
C MET A 213 -19.55 0.68 -14.50
N GLU A 214 -20.82 0.62 -14.91
CA GLU A 214 -21.51 -0.65 -15.24
C GLU A 214 -20.73 -1.51 -16.25
N ALA A 215 -20.13 -0.89 -17.26
CA ALA A 215 -19.38 -1.60 -18.30
C ALA A 215 -18.09 -2.26 -17.78
N PHE A 216 -17.61 -1.88 -16.59
CA PHE A 216 -16.39 -2.44 -15.96
C PHE A 216 -16.70 -3.46 -14.87
N ARG A 217 -17.99 -3.68 -14.55
CA ARG A 217 -18.38 -4.64 -13.50
C ARG A 217 -18.09 -6.07 -13.92
N PRO A 218 -17.67 -6.90 -12.95
CA PRO A 218 -17.55 -6.67 -11.51
C PRO A 218 -16.26 -5.93 -11.08
N GLY A 219 -15.51 -5.35 -12.00
CA GLY A 219 -14.22 -4.73 -11.77
C GLY A 219 -13.07 -5.74 -11.76
N PRO A 220 -11.85 -5.29 -11.42
CA PRO A 220 -10.68 -6.15 -11.32
C PRO A 220 -10.80 -7.13 -10.16
N ARG A 221 -10.12 -8.25 -10.26
CA ARG A 221 -9.97 -9.17 -9.13
C ARG A 221 -9.20 -8.48 -8.00
N ILE A 222 -9.76 -8.46 -6.80
CA ILE A 222 -9.05 -8.06 -5.59
C ILE A 222 -8.34 -9.29 -5.02
N ALA A 223 -7.04 -9.20 -4.79
CA ALA A 223 -6.23 -10.28 -4.25
C ALA A 223 -5.38 -9.79 -3.08
N LEU A 224 -5.11 -10.65 -2.12
CA LEU A 224 -4.14 -10.38 -1.06
C LEU A 224 -2.74 -10.75 -1.55
N ALA A 225 -1.74 -9.93 -1.21
CA ALA A 225 -0.35 -10.20 -1.49
C ALA A 225 0.06 -11.57 -0.91
N SER A 226 0.77 -12.37 -1.70
CA SER A 226 1.14 -13.73 -1.33
C SER A 226 2.59 -13.88 -0.91
N LEU A 227 3.44 -12.90 -1.20
CA LEU A 227 4.87 -12.96 -0.91
C LEU A 227 5.25 -12.34 0.44
N GLY A 228 4.32 -11.63 1.11
CA GLY A 228 4.54 -11.06 2.43
C GLY A 228 5.78 -10.16 2.48
N GLU A 229 6.62 -10.35 3.50
CA GLU A 229 7.86 -9.58 3.68
C GLU A 229 8.92 -9.85 2.60
N ASP A 230 8.82 -10.96 1.87
CA ASP A 230 9.72 -11.29 0.77
C ASP A 230 9.44 -10.50 -0.51
N ALA A 231 8.31 -9.80 -0.63
CA ALA A 231 7.90 -9.11 -1.86
C ALA A 231 8.97 -8.10 -2.33
N VAL A 232 9.41 -7.21 -1.46
CA VAL A 232 10.40 -6.17 -1.80
C VAL A 232 11.76 -6.79 -2.17
N PRO A 233 12.37 -7.69 -1.38
CA PRO A 233 13.63 -8.34 -1.77
C PRO A 233 13.55 -9.10 -3.08
N ARG A 234 12.46 -9.84 -3.33
CA ARG A 234 12.26 -10.57 -4.60
C ARG A 234 12.12 -9.62 -5.79
N GLY A 235 11.40 -8.50 -5.62
CA GLY A 235 11.29 -7.48 -6.66
C GLY A 235 12.63 -6.84 -7.00
N ALA A 236 13.46 -6.55 -6.00
CA ALA A 236 14.81 -6.05 -6.20
C ALA A 236 15.69 -7.05 -6.99
N ILE A 237 15.58 -8.36 -6.70
CA ILE A 237 16.28 -9.41 -7.47
C ILE A 237 15.78 -9.45 -8.92
N GLU A 238 14.47 -9.36 -9.15
CA GLU A 238 13.90 -9.32 -10.50
C GLU A 238 14.37 -8.11 -11.30
N LEU A 239 14.47 -6.94 -10.65
CA LEU A 239 15.03 -5.74 -11.29
C LEU A 239 16.50 -5.92 -11.67
N ALA A 240 17.32 -6.45 -10.77
CA ALA A 240 18.73 -6.71 -11.04
C ALA A 240 18.94 -7.67 -12.21
N ARG A 241 18.13 -8.74 -12.31
CA ARG A 241 18.19 -9.71 -13.42
C ARG A 241 17.86 -9.15 -14.80
N ARG A 242 17.08 -8.05 -14.85
CA ARG A 242 16.61 -7.46 -16.12
C ARG A 242 17.53 -6.38 -16.65
N GLN A 243 18.36 -5.83 -15.82
CA GLN A 243 19.24 -4.72 -16.17
C GLN A 243 20.71 -5.15 -16.29
N GLY A 244 21.03 -6.38 -15.95
CA GLY A 244 22.32 -7.02 -16.18
C GLY A 244 22.27 -7.95 -17.39
#